data_6381ccc70c816a18045df9536c10c03e
#
_entry.id   6381ccc70c816a18045df9536c10c03e
#
_cell.length_a   1.000
_cell.length_b   1.000
_cell.length_c   1.000
_cell.angle_alpha   90.00
_cell.angle_beta   90.00
_cell.angle_gamma   90.00
#
_symmetry.space_group_name_H-M   'P 1'
#
loop_
_entity.id
_entity.type
_entity.pdbx_description
1 polymer ?
#
loop_
_entity_poly.entity_id
_entity_poly.type
_entity_poly.pdbx_seq_one_letter_code
_entity_poly.pdbx_strand_id
1 'polypeptide(L)'
;MRRISPLEPLVMLGTVVQWLILAMATGALVGTGCSIFLGALFKTEGHLYDAPWWVLAVLLPLGGLANGLLLYYAWEKRRGSLHDEPIVAVNEQEGRMPFTTLWVKPVAALITLGCGGSAGKEGPCSHIGASVAAGVGQVLHLNSELRKRLVACGVSAGFASV
;
A
#
# COMPACT_ATOMS: atom_id res chain seq x y z
N MET A 1 4.86 -40.25 -21.47
CA MET A 1 3.54 -39.99 -20.87
C MET A 1 3.70 -40.05 -19.35
N ARG A 2 3.66 -38.88 -18.64
CA ARG A 2 3.68 -38.83 -17.16
C ARG A 2 2.34 -39.40 -16.68
N ARG A 3 2.36 -40.48 -15.91
CA ARG A 3 1.16 -40.96 -15.22
C ARG A 3 0.76 -39.93 -14.18
N ILE A 4 -0.32 -39.20 -14.43
CA ILE A 4 -0.91 -38.27 -13.47
C ILE A 4 -1.44 -39.11 -12.31
N SER A 5 -0.88 -38.96 -11.13
CA SER A 5 -1.38 -39.62 -9.93
C SER A 5 -2.78 -39.10 -9.58
N PRO A 6 -3.72 -39.94 -9.15
CA PRO A 6 -5.09 -39.49 -8.83
C PRO A 6 -5.13 -38.47 -7.66
N LEU A 7 -4.03 -38.26 -6.95
CA LEU A 7 -3.89 -37.28 -5.84
C LEU A 7 -3.50 -35.86 -6.31
N GLU A 8 -2.94 -35.71 -7.53
CA GLU A 8 -2.55 -34.38 -8.04
C GLU A 8 -3.72 -33.40 -8.13
N PRO A 9 -4.92 -33.77 -8.61
CA PRO A 9 -6.03 -32.80 -8.68
C PRO A 9 -6.54 -32.38 -7.30
N LEU A 10 -6.47 -33.23 -6.28
CA LEU A 10 -6.86 -32.89 -4.91
C LEU A 10 -5.88 -31.92 -4.27
N VAL A 11 -4.59 -32.09 -4.48
CA VAL A 11 -3.55 -31.15 -4.02
C VAL A 11 -3.68 -29.79 -4.70
N MET A 12 -3.95 -29.79 -6.02
CA MET A 12 -4.20 -28.56 -6.78
C MET A 12 -5.44 -27.82 -6.26
N LEU A 13 -6.54 -28.55 -6.00
CA LEU A 13 -7.76 -27.96 -5.47
C LEU A 13 -7.52 -27.31 -4.09
N GLY A 14 -6.81 -28.00 -3.20
CA GLY A 14 -6.42 -27.47 -1.89
C GLY A 14 -5.61 -26.18 -2.00
N THR A 15 -4.65 -26.13 -2.92
CA THR A 15 -3.84 -24.93 -3.19
C THR A 15 -4.70 -23.78 -3.71
N VAL A 16 -5.63 -24.04 -4.62
CA VAL A 16 -6.54 -23.01 -5.15
C VAL A 16 -7.43 -22.44 -4.05
N VAL A 17 -8.02 -23.30 -3.21
CA VAL A 17 -8.86 -22.86 -2.08
C VAL A 17 -8.05 -22.01 -1.10
N GLN A 18 -6.83 -22.42 -0.77
CA GLN A 18 -5.94 -21.65 0.10
C GLN A 18 -5.66 -20.26 -0.46
N TRP A 19 -5.36 -20.14 -1.76
CA TRP A 19 -5.14 -18.85 -2.41
C TRP A 19 -6.38 -17.99 -2.47
N LEU A 20 -7.57 -18.57 -2.68
CA LEU A 20 -8.84 -17.83 -2.65
C LEU A 20 -9.11 -17.23 -1.27
N ILE A 21 -8.89 -18.00 -0.20
CA ILE A 21 -9.07 -17.51 1.17
C ILE A 21 -8.06 -16.36 1.48
N LEU A 22 -6.79 -16.56 1.10
CA LEU A 22 -5.77 -15.53 1.28
C LEU A 22 -6.09 -14.26 0.49
N ALA A 23 -6.55 -14.39 -0.76
CA ALA A 23 -6.91 -13.26 -1.60
C ALA A 23 -8.12 -12.50 -1.04
N MET A 24 -9.16 -13.20 -0.58
CA MET A 24 -10.33 -12.57 0.05
C MET A 24 -9.95 -11.83 1.33
N ALA A 25 -9.19 -12.46 2.22
CA ALA A 25 -8.77 -11.84 3.47
C ALA A 25 -7.88 -10.61 3.22
N THR A 26 -6.89 -10.75 2.35
CA THR A 26 -5.98 -9.65 2.00
C THR A 26 -6.73 -8.52 1.29
N GLY A 27 -7.61 -8.85 0.34
CA GLY A 27 -8.42 -7.87 -0.39
C GLY A 27 -9.36 -7.08 0.53
N ALA A 28 -10.01 -7.73 1.50
CA ALA A 28 -10.86 -7.06 2.49
C ALA A 28 -10.07 -6.08 3.36
N LEU A 29 -8.88 -6.49 3.83
CA LEU A 29 -8.01 -5.63 4.64
C LEU A 29 -7.49 -4.44 3.84
N VAL A 30 -7.04 -4.67 2.59
CA VAL A 30 -6.57 -3.62 1.69
C VAL A 30 -7.69 -2.65 1.35
N GLY A 31 -8.87 -3.17 0.97
CA GLY A 31 -10.04 -2.36 0.65
C GLY A 31 -10.48 -1.47 1.82
N THR A 32 -10.47 -2.01 3.05
CA THR A 32 -10.75 -1.22 4.26
C THR A 32 -9.71 -0.11 4.47
N GLY A 33 -8.42 -0.43 4.34
CA GLY A 33 -7.34 0.56 4.48
C GLY A 33 -7.42 1.67 3.44
N CYS A 34 -7.65 1.32 2.18
CA CYS A 34 -7.83 2.28 1.09
C CYS A 34 -9.12 3.11 1.27
N SER A 35 -10.20 2.52 1.73
CA SER A 35 -11.46 3.25 2.00
C SER A 35 -11.28 4.30 3.10
N ILE A 36 -10.55 4.00 4.17
CA ILE A 36 -10.22 4.96 5.22
C ILE A 36 -9.36 6.10 4.65
N PHE A 37 -8.34 5.77 3.87
CA PHE A 37 -7.46 6.77 3.24
C PHE A 37 -8.24 7.68 2.29
N LEU A 38 -9.03 7.12 1.38
CA LEU A 38 -9.83 7.88 0.41
C LEU A 38 -10.91 8.72 1.10
N GLY A 39 -11.55 8.20 2.15
CA GLY A 39 -12.52 8.95 2.93
C GLY A 39 -11.90 10.16 3.63
N ALA A 40 -10.68 10.03 4.17
CA ALA A 40 -9.91 11.13 4.72
C ALA A 40 -9.52 12.16 3.63
N LEU A 41 -9.08 11.66 2.47
CA LEU A 41 -8.69 12.49 1.33
C LEU A 41 -9.86 13.34 0.83
N PHE A 42 -11.00 12.72 0.53
CA PHE A 42 -12.18 13.45 0.01
C PHE A 42 -12.73 14.49 1.00
N LYS A 43 -12.66 14.21 2.32
CA LYS A 43 -13.02 15.22 3.32
C LYS A 43 -12.09 16.42 3.27
N THR A 44 -10.79 16.19 3.11
CA THR A 44 -9.79 17.26 3.08
C THR A 44 -9.91 18.08 1.79
N GLU A 45 -10.08 17.42 0.65
CA GLU A 45 -10.30 18.09 -0.63
C GLU A 45 -11.60 18.91 -0.64
N GLY A 46 -12.70 18.40 -0.05
CA GLY A 46 -13.96 19.10 0.03
C GLY A 46 -13.86 20.47 0.69
N HIS A 47 -13.00 20.64 1.70
CA HIS A 47 -12.75 21.93 2.34
C HIS A 47 -11.92 22.90 1.48
N LEU A 48 -11.16 22.39 0.51
CA LEU A 48 -10.33 23.22 -0.37
C LEU A 48 -11.12 23.84 -1.52
N TYR A 49 -12.22 23.21 -1.96
CA TYR A 49 -13.04 23.75 -3.05
C TYR A 49 -13.70 25.08 -2.69
N ASP A 50 -14.02 25.30 -1.41
CA ASP A 50 -14.61 26.54 -0.93
C ASP A 50 -13.58 27.57 -0.46
N ALA A 51 -12.28 27.21 -0.50
CA ALA A 51 -11.21 28.08 -0.02
C ALA A 51 -10.85 29.14 -1.07
N PRO A 52 -10.65 30.41 -0.68
CA PRO A 52 -10.21 31.45 -1.59
C PRO A 52 -8.78 31.16 -2.08
N TRP A 53 -8.46 31.57 -3.31
CA TRP A 53 -7.19 31.28 -3.99
C TRP A 53 -5.91 31.67 -3.19
N TRP A 54 -5.98 32.74 -2.37
CA TRP A 54 -4.85 33.18 -1.55
C TRP A 54 -4.54 32.19 -0.40
N VAL A 55 -5.56 31.45 0.10
CA VAL A 55 -5.35 30.39 1.10
C VAL A 55 -4.56 29.25 0.47
N LEU A 56 -4.88 28.87 -0.75
CA LEU A 56 -4.14 27.83 -1.48
C LEU A 56 -2.69 28.25 -1.76
N ALA A 57 -2.47 29.54 -2.08
CA ALA A 57 -1.12 30.09 -2.30
C ALA A 57 -0.21 29.99 -1.07
N VAL A 58 -0.78 30.04 0.14
CA VAL A 58 -0.03 29.89 1.40
C VAL A 58 0.02 28.40 1.82
N LEU A 59 -1.07 27.65 1.62
CA LEU A 59 -1.20 26.28 2.07
C LEU A 59 -0.27 25.34 1.30
N LEU A 60 -0.08 25.54 -0.01
CA LEU A 60 0.81 24.74 -0.85
C LEU A 60 2.25 24.70 -0.36
N PRO A 61 2.96 25.83 -0.14
CA PRO A 61 4.33 25.80 0.36
C PRO A 61 4.42 25.28 1.79
N LEU A 62 3.43 25.57 2.66
CA LEU A 62 3.38 25.02 4.01
C LEU A 62 3.17 23.49 4.01
N GLY A 63 2.30 22.98 3.16
CA GLY A 63 2.09 21.56 2.96
C GLY A 63 3.34 20.87 2.41
N GLY A 64 4.02 21.49 1.45
CA GLY A 64 5.30 21.02 0.94
C GLY A 64 6.38 20.95 2.03
N LEU A 65 6.49 21.98 2.87
CA LEU A 65 7.39 21.99 4.01
C LEU A 65 7.05 20.90 5.03
N ALA A 66 5.78 20.78 5.39
CA ALA A 66 5.31 19.78 6.34
C ALA A 66 5.58 18.35 5.83
N ASN A 67 5.32 18.10 4.54
CA ASN A 67 5.62 16.82 3.91
C ASN A 67 7.13 16.56 3.84
N GLY A 68 7.94 17.55 3.49
CA GLY A 68 9.39 17.46 3.51
C GLY A 68 9.94 17.12 4.90
N LEU A 69 9.44 17.78 5.95
CA LEU A 69 9.82 17.49 7.33
C LEU A 69 9.37 16.08 7.76
N LEU A 70 8.14 15.68 7.42
CA LEU A 70 7.65 14.32 7.71
C LEU A 70 8.57 13.25 7.09
N LEU A 71 8.89 13.42 5.82
CA LEU A 71 9.76 12.49 5.10
C LEU A 71 11.18 12.52 5.65
N TYR A 72 11.73 13.69 5.98
CA TYR A 72 13.05 13.84 6.59
C TYR A 72 13.14 13.10 7.92
N TYR A 73 12.19 13.33 8.84
CA TYR A 73 12.18 12.62 10.13
C TYR A 73 11.91 11.13 10.00
N ALA A 74 11.02 10.74 9.10
CA ALA A 74 10.76 9.32 8.83
C ALA A 74 11.97 8.61 8.21
N TRP A 75 12.78 9.36 7.43
CA TRP A 75 14.00 8.91 6.81
C TRP A 75 15.16 8.79 7.79
N GLU A 76 15.42 9.84 8.60
CA GLU A 76 16.56 9.86 9.53
C GLU A 76 16.46 8.76 10.58
N LYS A 77 15.26 8.43 11.00
CA LYS A 77 14.99 7.32 11.92
C LYS A 77 15.26 5.94 11.29
N ARG A 78 15.40 5.87 9.97
CA ARG A 78 15.61 4.65 9.19
C ARG A 78 16.78 4.83 8.20
N ARG A 79 17.99 4.82 8.70
CA ARG A 79 19.19 4.77 7.87
C ARG A 79 19.08 3.62 6.84
N GLY A 80 18.67 3.91 5.62
CA GLY A 80 18.92 3.04 4.48
C GLY A 80 17.80 2.62 3.55
N SER A 81 16.56 3.08 3.68
CA SER A 81 15.48 2.57 2.82
C SER A 81 14.60 3.65 2.20
N LEU A 82 15.15 4.40 1.23
CA LEU A 82 14.34 5.15 0.26
C LEU A 82 13.63 4.22 -0.73
N HIS A 83 14.04 2.98 -0.79
CA HIS A 83 13.61 1.96 -1.73
C HIS A 83 12.48 1.10 -1.15
N ASP A 84 11.59 1.68 -0.31
CA ASP A 84 10.37 1.01 0.15
C ASP A 84 9.29 1.00 -0.95
N GLU A 85 9.71 0.94 -2.20
CA GLU A 85 8.76 0.72 -3.29
C GLU A 85 8.33 -0.75 -3.32
N PRO A 86 7.04 -1.03 -3.57
CA PRO A 86 6.53 -2.40 -3.65
C PRO A 86 7.31 -3.30 -4.60
N ILE A 87 7.84 -2.72 -5.70
CA ILE A 87 8.65 -3.41 -6.69
C ILE A 87 9.97 -3.89 -6.07
N VAL A 88 10.64 -3.04 -5.30
CA VAL A 88 11.91 -3.38 -4.63
C VAL A 88 11.66 -4.43 -3.54
N ALA A 89 10.56 -4.30 -2.79
CA ALA A 89 10.19 -5.28 -1.78
C ALA A 89 10.00 -6.69 -2.38
N VAL A 90 9.38 -6.78 -3.57
CA VAL A 90 9.20 -8.06 -4.26
C VAL A 90 10.51 -8.60 -4.84
N ASN A 91 11.33 -7.74 -5.45
CA ASN A 91 12.54 -8.20 -6.17
C ASN A 91 13.72 -8.43 -5.24
N GLU A 92 13.97 -7.55 -4.27
CA GLU A 92 15.20 -7.52 -3.48
C GLU A 92 15.00 -7.91 -2.01
N GLN A 93 13.80 -7.68 -1.46
CA GLN A 93 13.54 -7.84 -0.03
C GLN A 93 12.66 -9.06 0.29
N GLU A 94 12.56 -10.03 -0.61
CA GLU A 94 11.79 -11.26 -0.41
C GLU A 94 10.32 -11.02 -0.02
N GLY A 95 9.72 -9.92 -0.48
CA GLY A 95 8.36 -9.52 -0.14
C GLY A 95 8.22 -9.00 1.30
N ARG A 96 9.30 -8.55 1.93
CA ARG A 96 9.26 -7.90 3.24
C ARG A 96 9.10 -6.39 3.04
N MET A 97 8.13 -5.81 3.73
CA MET A 97 7.99 -4.36 3.83
C MET A 97 7.94 -3.93 5.28
N PRO A 98 8.58 -2.82 5.62
CA PRO A 98 8.50 -2.29 6.97
C PRO A 98 7.10 -1.72 7.22
N PHE A 99 6.53 -2.01 8.39
CA PHE A 99 5.17 -1.63 8.76
C PHE A 99 4.94 -0.10 8.79
N THR A 100 6.00 0.69 8.93
CA THR A 100 5.90 2.16 8.90
C THR A 100 5.56 2.71 7.51
N THR A 101 5.89 2.01 6.42
CA THR A 101 5.51 2.41 5.07
C THR A 101 3.99 2.47 4.91
N LEU A 102 3.27 1.61 5.64
CA LEU A 102 1.80 1.61 5.68
C LEU A 102 1.21 2.98 6.09
N TRP A 103 1.90 3.72 6.95
CA TRP A 103 1.39 4.99 7.49
C TRP A 103 2.07 6.21 6.89
N VAL A 104 3.39 6.16 6.69
CA VAL A 104 4.18 7.32 6.25
C VAL A 104 3.78 7.77 4.84
N LYS A 105 3.68 6.86 3.90
CA LYS A 105 3.34 7.20 2.50
C LYS A 105 1.91 7.74 2.36
N PRO A 106 0.85 7.10 2.92
CA PRO A 106 -0.49 7.68 2.88
C PRO A 106 -0.62 9.03 3.59
N VAL A 107 0.03 9.21 4.76
CA VAL A 107 0.00 10.49 5.48
C VAL A 107 0.71 11.58 4.67
N ALA A 108 1.86 11.29 4.09
CA ALA A 108 2.58 12.21 3.20
C ALA A 108 1.71 12.64 2.00
N ALA A 109 0.99 11.69 1.40
CA ALA A 109 0.06 11.96 0.30
C ALA A 109 -1.14 12.79 0.75
N LEU A 110 -1.73 12.50 1.92
CA LEU A 110 -2.81 13.29 2.50
C LEU A 110 -2.40 14.75 2.73
N ILE A 111 -1.19 14.98 3.24
CA ILE A 111 -0.66 16.34 3.42
C ILE A 111 -0.52 17.04 2.07
N THR A 112 0.08 16.38 1.07
CA THR A 112 0.30 16.96 -0.24
C THR A 112 -1.01 17.31 -0.95
N LEU A 113 -1.90 16.32 -1.08
CA LEU A 113 -3.19 16.46 -1.75
C LEU A 113 -4.13 17.37 -0.96
N GLY A 114 -4.15 17.24 0.36
CA GLY A 114 -4.94 18.06 1.27
C GLY A 114 -4.51 19.52 1.37
N CYS A 115 -3.35 19.88 0.84
CA CYS A 115 -2.91 21.28 0.70
C CYS A 115 -3.11 21.80 -0.75
N GLY A 116 -3.76 21.04 -1.62
CA GLY A 116 -4.01 21.42 -3.02
C GLY A 116 -2.88 21.03 -3.97
N GLY A 117 -1.93 20.19 -3.54
CA GLY A 117 -0.88 19.67 -4.40
C GLY A 117 -1.44 18.66 -5.41
N SER A 118 -0.86 18.64 -6.62
CA SER A 118 -1.24 17.68 -7.67
C SER A 118 -0.43 16.39 -7.52
N ALA A 119 -1.07 15.33 -7.06
CA ALA A 119 -0.48 13.99 -6.98
C ALA A 119 -1.54 12.91 -7.21
N GLY A 120 -1.12 11.72 -7.66
CA GLY A 120 -2.04 10.59 -7.86
C GLY A 120 -2.38 9.90 -6.53
N LYS A 121 -3.63 9.52 -6.36
CA LYS A 121 -4.12 8.74 -5.21
C LYS A 121 -3.79 7.25 -5.33
N GLU A 122 -3.44 6.80 -6.53
CA GLU A 122 -3.12 5.40 -6.84
C GLU A 122 -1.85 4.92 -6.10
N GLY A 123 -0.82 5.79 -6.05
CA GLY A 123 0.44 5.49 -5.37
C GLY A 123 0.26 5.11 -3.90
N PRO A 124 -0.34 5.96 -3.08
CA PRO A 124 -0.63 5.64 -1.68
C PRO A 124 -1.46 4.38 -1.49
N CYS A 125 -2.48 4.14 -2.32
CA CYS A 125 -3.30 2.93 -2.24
C CYS A 125 -2.51 1.66 -2.57
N SER A 126 -1.61 1.72 -3.56
CA SER A 126 -0.71 0.60 -3.87
C SER A 126 0.26 0.30 -2.72
N HIS A 127 0.78 1.32 -2.04
CA HIS A 127 1.62 1.17 -0.86
C HIS A 127 0.86 0.57 0.34
N ILE A 128 -0.38 0.99 0.57
CA ILE A 128 -1.26 0.38 1.58
C ILE A 128 -1.43 -1.11 1.25
N GLY A 129 -1.79 -1.43 0.01
CA GLY A 129 -2.00 -2.79 -0.45
C GLY A 129 -0.77 -3.68 -0.27
N ALA A 130 0.40 -3.19 -0.71
CA ALA A 130 1.67 -3.90 -0.56
C ALA A 130 2.04 -4.15 0.91
N SER A 131 1.91 -3.12 1.76
CA SER A 131 2.28 -3.20 3.18
C SER A 131 1.36 -4.13 3.96
N VAL A 132 0.05 -4.09 3.70
CA VAL A 132 -0.94 -4.99 4.30
C VAL A 132 -0.65 -6.43 3.89
N ALA A 133 -0.44 -6.68 2.59
CA ALA A 133 -0.15 -8.02 2.09
C ALA A 133 1.17 -8.57 2.63
N ALA A 134 2.22 -7.74 2.72
CA ALA A 134 3.48 -8.10 3.34
C ALA A 134 3.30 -8.46 4.83
N GLY A 135 2.49 -7.68 5.55
CA GLY A 135 2.13 -7.94 6.95
C GLY A 135 1.41 -9.28 7.13
N VAL A 136 0.38 -9.55 6.31
CA VAL A 136 -0.33 -10.84 6.31
C VAL A 136 0.64 -11.99 6.02
N GLY A 137 1.51 -11.84 5.01
CA GLY A 137 2.51 -12.86 4.67
C GLY A 137 3.54 -13.11 5.78
N GLN A 138 3.89 -12.08 6.57
CA GLN A 138 4.77 -12.20 7.73
C GLN A 138 4.08 -12.89 8.91
N VAL A 139 2.85 -12.51 9.23
CA VAL A 139 2.06 -13.11 10.33
C VAL A 139 1.79 -14.59 10.06
N LEU A 140 1.50 -14.94 8.82
CA LEU A 140 1.27 -16.33 8.41
C LEU A 140 2.55 -17.12 8.16
N HIS A 141 3.73 -16.52 8.39
CA HIS A 141 5.05 -17.15 8.18
C HIS A 141 5.21 -17.79 6.80
N LEU A 142 4.64 -17.14 5.76
CA LEU A 142 4.74 -17.63 4.40
C LEU A 142 6.19 -17.61 3.90
N ASN A 143 6.54 -18.59 3.07
CA ASN A 143 7.86 -18.58 2.40
C ASN A 143 8.00 -17.37 1.47
N SER A 144 9.23 -17.06 1.06
CA SER A 144 9.53 -15.84 0.27
C SER A 144 8.73 -15.77 -1.03
N GLU A 145 8.58 -16.89 -1.73
CA GLU A 145 7.85 -16.93 -3.01
C GLU A 145 6.35 -16.65 -2.86
N LEU A 146 5.72 -17.24 -1.86
CA LEU A 146 4.29 -17.01 -1.57
C LEU A 146 4.06 -15.58 -1.10
N ARG A 147 4.98 -15.04 -0.29
CA ARG A 147 4.91 -13.66 0.21
C ARG A 147 5.06 -12.64 -0.93
N LYS A 148 6.01 -12.81 -1.85
CA LYS A 148 6.15 -11.97 -3.04
C LYS A 148 4.87 -11.92 -3.86
N ARG A 149 4.28 -13.09 -4.12
CA ARG A 149 3.00 -13.19 -4.85
C ARG A 149 1.87 -12.48 -4.10
N LEU A 150 1.79 -12.65 -2.79
CA LEU A 150 0.77 -12.01 -1.97
C LEU A 150 0.92 -10.47 -1.97
N VAL A 151 2.16 -9.96 -1.92
CA VAL A 151 2.44 -8.52 -2.05
C VAL A 151 1.99 -7.99 -3.41
N ALA A 152 2.27 -8.69 -4.50
CA ALA A 152 1.79 -8.32 -5.84
C ALA A 152 0.25 -8.29 -5.91
N CYS A 153 -0.43 -9.28 -5.31
CA CYS A 153 -1.89 -9.27 -5.18
C CYS A 153 -2.40 -8.06 -4.36
N GLY A 154 -1.70 -7.72 -3.27
CA GLY A 154 -2.02 -6.56 -2.45
C GLY A 154 -1.90 -5.24 -3.20
N VAL A 155 -0.83 -5.06 -3.99
CA VAL A 155 -0.65 -3.90 -4.89
C VAL A 155 -1.83 -3.79 -5.85
N SER A 156 -2.18 -4.90 -6.50
CA SER A 156 -3.31 -4.94 -7.45
C SER A 156 -4.64 -4.61 -6.79
N ALA A 157 -4.87 -5.10 -5.55
CA ALA A 157 -6.07 -4.78 -4.77
C ALA A 157 -6.11 -3.30 -4.39
N GLY A 158 -4.95 -2.69 -4.05
CA GLY A 158 -4.82 -1.27 -3.80
C GLY A 158 -5.18 -0.41 -5.02
N PHE A 159 -4.69 -0.78 -6.21
CA PHE A 159 -5.07 -0.11 -7.47
C PHE A 159 -6.55 -0.28 -7.80
N ALA A 160 -7.11 -1.46 -7.57
CA ALA A 160 -8.52 -1.73 -7.85
C ALA A 160 -9.50 -1.00 -6.93
N SER A 161 -9.02 -0.46 -5.80
CA SER A 161 -9.84 0.27 -4.81
C SER A 161 -10.02 1.75 -5.12
N VAL A 162 -9.37 2.28 -6.16
CA VAL A 162 -9.33 3.71 -6.56
C VAL A 162 -10.18 3.97 -7.78
#